data_d7d79aca91ed2ce4cd9c87e5fbadd8a0
#
_entry.id   d7d79aca91ed2ce4cd9c87e5fbadd8a0
#
_cell.length_a   1.000
_cell.length_b   1.000
_cell.length_c   1.000
_cell.angle_alpha   90.00
_cell.angle_beta   90.00
_cell.angle_gamma   90.00
#
_symmetry.space_group_name_H-M   'P 1'
#
loop_
_entity.id
_entity.type
_entity.pdbx_description
1 polymer ?
#
loop_
_entity_poly.entity_id
_entity_poly.type
_entity_poly.pdbx_seq_one_letter_code
_entity_poly.pdbx_strand_id
1 'polypeptide(L)'
;MDSAEDIEAARKVYFGFYNPMDNWTWNISWFSDPVFLGHYPKERLEKFKEYLPEITEADMQLIHQPLDFMGQNIYNGYYVRQGADGEPEFVDREPGFPKTACNWPVTPKAFYYGIKFLTER
;
A
#
# COMPACT_ATOMS: atom_id res chain seq x y z
N MET A 1 13.62 13.20 2.01
CA MET A 1 14.34 13.01 3.32
C MET A 1 13.47 12.10 4.15
N ASP A 2 14.02 11.34 5.09
CA ASP A 2 13.20 10.43 5.91
C ASP A 2 12.77 11.15 7.19
N SER A 3 12.03 12.26 7.05
CA SER A 3 11.39 12.87 8.23
C SER A 3 10.24 11.97 8.70
N ALA A 4 9.83 12.15 9.95
CA ALA A 4 8.70 11.36 10.49
C ALA A 4 7.41 11.64 9.70
N GLU A 5 7.23 12.87 9.27
CA GLU A 5 6.10 13.35 8.49
C GLU A 5 6.08 12.71 7.09
N ASP A 6 7.23 12.65 6.41
CA ASP A 6 7.36 12.01 5.10
C ASP A 6 7.13 10.50 5.17
N ILE A 7 7.61 9.86 6.24
CA ILE A 7 7.39 8.43 6.48
C ILE A 7 5.88 8.15 6.69
N GLU A 8 5.21 9.00 7.47
CA GLU A 8 3.76 8.85 7.69
C GLU A 8 2.94 9.15 6.43
N ALA A 9 3.35 10.14 5.63
CA ALA A 9 2.77 10.39 4.31
C ALA A 9 2.91 9.17 3.39
N ALA A 10 4.09 8.55 3.37
CA ALA A 10 4.32 7.32 2.61
C ALA A 10 3.47 6.14 3.12
N ARG A 11 3.28 6.01 4.44
CA ARG A 11 2.38 5.02 5.05
C ARG A 11 0.93 5.22 4.62
N LYS A 12 0.45 6.47 4.64
CA LYS A 12 -0.90 6.80 4.16
C LYS A 12 -1.10 6.38 2.70
N VAL A 13 -0.13 6.68 1.82
CA VAL A 13 -0.18 6.27 0.41
C VAL A 13 -0.16 4.74 0.27
N TYR A 14 0.65 4.05 1.05
CA TYR A 14 0.80 2.61 0.97
C TYR A 14 -0.50 1.85 1.25
N PHE A 15 -1.28 2.32 2.21
CA PHE A 15 -2.55 1.70 2.60
C PHE A 15 -3.80 2.41 2.06
N GLY A 16 -3.69 3.67 1.67
CA GLY A 16 -4.80 4.55 1.30
C GLY A 16 -5.11 4.64 -0.19
N PHE A 17 -5.97 5.60 -0.53
CA PHE A 17 -6.45 5.88 -1.88
C PHE A 17 -5.71 7.04 -2.56
N TYR A 18 -4.43 7.19 -2.31
CA TYR A 18 -3.62 8.29 -2.84
C TYR A 18 -2.98 8.01 -4.19
N ASN A 19 -3.31 6.89 -4.82
CA ASN A 19 -2.79 6.58 -6.15
C ASN A 19 -3.49 7.46 -7.19
N PRO A 20 -2.76 8.20 -8.03
CA PRO A 20 -3.34 9.05 -9.07
C PRO A 20 -4.26 8.32 -10.06
N MET A 21 -4.05 7.02 -10.21
CA MET A 21 -4.88 6.18 -11.09
C MET A 21 -6.15 5.66 -10.41
N ASP A 22 -6.36 5.97 -9.13
CA ASP A 22 -7.50 5.50 -8.33
C ASP A 22 -7.80 3.99 -8.50
N ASN A 23 -6.71 3.21 -8.66
CA ASN A 23 -6.78 1.80 -8.99
C ASN A 23 -6.79 0.97 -7.69
N TRP A 24 -7.97 0.62 -7.23
CA TRP A 24 -8.17 -0.20 -6.02
C TRP A 24 -7.53 -1.59 -6.10
N THR A 25 -7.37 -2.15 -7.31
CA THR A 25 -6.83 -3.49 -7.50
C THR A 25 -5.35 -3.62 -7.13
N TRP A 26 -4.63 -2.50 -7.13
CA TRP A 26 -3.19 -2.45 -6.80
C TRP A 26 -2.89 -2.00 -5.38
N ASN A 27 -3.92 -1.85 -4.56
CA ASN A 27 -3.71 -1.43 -3.18
C ASN A 27 -3.51 -2.64 -2.27
N ILE A 28 -2.41 -2.60 -1.51
CA ILE A 28 -2.03 -3.70 -0.62
C ILE A 28 -3.10 -4.02 0.43
N SER A 29 -3.75 -3.00 0.99
CA SER A 29 -4.74 -3.19 2.06
C SER A 29 -5.98 -3.94 1.59
N TRP A 30 -6.36 -3.87 0.31
CA TRP A 30 -7.48 -4.63 -0.22
C TRP A 30 -7.26 -6.14 -0.10
N PHE A 31 -6.00 -6.59 -0.25
CA PHE A 31 -5.66 -8.00 -0.20
C PHE A 31 -5.13 -8.43 1.18
N SER A 32 -4.34 -7.58 1.85
CA SER A 32 -3.74 -7.93 3.12
C SER A 32 -4.72 -7.86 4.29
N ASP A 33 -5.60 -6.84 4.34
CA ASP A 33 -6.47 -6.66 5.50
C ASP A 33 -7.43 -7.83 5.74
N PRO A 34 -8.13 -8.37 4.73
CA PRO A 34 -8.99 -9.53 4.97
C PRO A 34 -8.21 -10.76 5.46
N VAL A 35 -6.99 -10.95 4.99
CA VAL A 35 -6.16 -12.10 5.37
C VAL A 35 -5.59 -11.95 6.79
N PHE A 36 -5.04 -10.77 7.13
CA PHE A 36 -4.32 -10.56 8.39
C PHE A 36 -5.17 -9.94 9.49
N LEU A 37 -6.17 -9.11 9.13
CA LEU A 37 -7.02 -8.39 10.08
C LEU A 37 -8.46 -8.94 10.15
N GLY A 38 -8.84 -9.85 9.26
CA GLY A 38 -10.17 -10.45 9.22
C GLY A 38 -11.28 -9.52 8.71
N HIS A 39 -10.93 -8.44 8.03
CA HIS A 39 -11.92 -7.52 7.45
C HIS A 39 -11.35 -6.73 6.28
N TYR A 40 -12.18 -6.38 5.32
CA TYR A 40 -11.82 -5.45 4.26
C TYR A 40 -11.79 -4.00 4.74
N PRO A 41 -11.01 -3.10 4.11
CA PRO A 41 -11.02 -1.67 4.43
C PRO A 41 -12.41 -1.06 4.20
N LYS A 42 -12.98 -0.45 5.24
CA LYS A 42 -14.37 0.08 5.21
C LYS A 42 -14.62 1.11 4.11
N GLU A 43 -13.68 2.03 3.92
CA GLU A 43 -13.76 3.05 2.88
C GLU A 43 -13.88 2.45 1.48
N ARG A 44 -13.21 1.32 1.26
CA ARG A 44 -13.23 0.64 -0.04
C ARG A 44 -14.50 -0.15 -0.25
N LEU A 45 -14.99 -0.82 0.80
CA LEU A 45 -16.29 -1.47 0.75
C LEU A 45 -17.40 -0.48 0.38
N GLU A 46 -17.38 0.70 0.99
CA GLU A 46 -18.39 1.74 0.69
C GLU A 46 -18.23 2.32 -0.72
N LYS A 47 -16.99 2.62 -1.14
CA LYS A 47 -16.72 3.19 -2.47
C LYS A 47 -17.10 2.25 -3.61
N PHE A 48 -16.89 0.95 -3.44
CA PHE A 48 -17.08 -0.05 -4.50
C PHE A 48 -18.29 -0.96 -4.28
N LYS A 49 -19.15 -0.65 -3.33
CA LYS A 49 -20.29 -1.50 -2.94
C LYS A 49 -21.17 -1.99 -4.10
N GLU A 50 -21.32 -1.16 -5.15
CA GLU A 50 -22.13 -1.51 -6.34
C GLU A 50 -21.48 -2.57 -7.21
N TYR A 51 -20.17 -2.78 -7.07
CA TYR A 51 -19.38 -3.72 -7.87
C TYR A 51 -18.96 -4.97 -7.09
N LEU A 52 -19.16 -4.97 -5.77
CA LEU A 52 -18.71 -6.06 -4.92
C LEU A 52 -19.84 -7.11 -4.78
N PRO A 53 -19.47 -8.40 -4.78
CA PRO A 53 -20.40 -9.44 -4.35
C PRO A 53 -20.72 -9.28 -2.86
N GLU A 54 -21.75 -9.96 -2.39
CA GLU A 54 -21.98 -10.12 -0.98
C GLU A 54 -20.79 -10.84 -0.34
N ILE A 55 -20.19 -10.22 0.68
CA ILE A 55 -19.08 -10.79 1.46
C ILE A 55 -19.67 -11.25 2.78
N THR A 56 -19.74 -12.54 2.97
CA THR A 56 -20.35 -13.14 4.16
C THR A 56 -19.34 -13.32 5.31
N GLU A 57 -19.83 -13.52 6.52
CA GLU A 57 -18.99 -13.90 7.66
C GLU A 57 -18.26 -15.23 7.42
N ALA A 58 -18.91 -16.17 6.73
CA ALA A 58 -18.29 -17.45 6.36
C ALA A 58 -17.11 -17.28 5.40
N ASP A 59 -17.20 -16.34 4.44
CA ASP A 59 -16.08 -16.00 3.56
C ASP A 59 -14.91 -15.43 4.38
N MET A 60 -15.20 -14.56 5.33
CA MET A 60 -14.16 -13.97 6.17
C MET A 60 -13.51 -15.01 7.10
N GLN A 61 -14.27 -15.93 7.66
CA GLN A 61 -13.73 -17.04 8.43
C GLN A 61 -12.83 -17.95 7.59
N LEU A 62 -13.14 -18.12 6.30
CA LEU A 62 -12.30 -18.90 5.37
C LEU A 62 -11.02 -18.15 4.98
N ILE A 63 -11.11 -16.84 4.78
CA ILE A 63 -9.98 -16.01 4.35
C ILE A 63 -9.00 -15.74 5.50
N HIS A 64 -9.52 -15.41 6.70
CA HIS A 64 -8.74 -15.07 7.87
C HIS A 64 -8.31 -16.32 8.63
N GLN A 65 -7.33 -17.03 8.11
CA GLN A 65 -6.74 -18.21 8.74
C GLN A 65 -5.32 -17.92 9.24
N PRO A 66 -4.86 -18.57 10.31
CA PRO A 66 -3.46 -18.48 10.73
C PRO A 66 -2.51 -18.87 9.59
N LEU A 67 -1.48 -18.06 9.38
CA LEU A 67 -0.44 -18.29 8.37
C LEU A 67 0.91 -18.53 9.05
N ASP A 68 1.71 -19.45 8.50
CA ASP A 68 3.05 -19.73 9.01
C ASP A 68 4.05 -18.63 8.59
N PHE A 69 3.85 -18.00 7.44
CA PHE A 69 4.70 -16.91 6.94
C PHE A 69 3.95 -16.02 5.94
N MET A 70 4.51 -14.83 5.72
CA MET A 70 4.09 -13.92 4.67
C MET A 70 5.21 -13.71 3.66
N GLY A 71 4.94 -14.00 2.39
CA GLY A 71 5.82 -13.66 1.27
C GLY A 71 5.38 -12.38 0.58
N GLN A 72 6.33 -11.52 0.23
CA GLN A 72 6.02 -10.27 -0.44
C GLN A 72 6.96 -9.97 -1.60
N ASN A 73 6.40 -9.55 -2.74
CA ASN A 73 7.14 -9.07 -3.89
C ASN A 73 7.21 -7.55 -3.86
N ILE A 74 8.42 -7.01 -3.71
CA ILE A 74 8.67 -5.57 -3.74
C ILE A 74 9.73 -5.31 -4.82
N TYR A 75 9.35 -4.65 -5.90
CA TYR A 75 10.25 -4.39 -7.03
C TYR A 75 10.82 -2.97 -7.01
N ASN A 76 10.00 -2.02 -6.64
CA ASN A 76 10.35 -0.59 -6.55
C ASN A 76 9.34 0.14 -5.67
N GLY A 77 9.49 1.46 -5.50
CA GLY A 77 8.56 2.30 -4.77
C GLY A 77 8.52 3.72 -5.32
N TYR A 78 7.57 4.49 -4.82
CA TYR A 78 7.45 5.92 -5.09
C TYR A 78 8.15 6.72 -3.99
N TYR A 79 8.59 7.93 -4.33
CA TYR A 79 8.95 8.94 -3.34
C TYR A 79 7.71 9.73 -2.98
N VAL A 80 7.49 9.87 -1.68
CA VAL A 80 6.36 10.60 -1.12
C VAL A 80 6.88 11.52 -0.02
N ARG A 81 6.33 12.70 0.08
CA ARG A 81 6.55 13.62 1.19
C ARG A 81 5.23 14.13 1.74
N GLN A 82 5.25 14.74 2.90
CA GLN A 82 4.13 15.52 3.38
C GLN A 82 4.05 16.84 2.59
N GLY A 83 2.92 17.09 1.96
CA GLY A 83 2.62 18.35 1.29
C GLY A 83 2.36 19.50 2.27
N ALA A 84 2.29 20.71 1.75
CA ALA A 84 2.06 21.91 2.57
C ALA A 84 0.68 21.94 3.24
N ASP A 85 -0.28 21.21 2.72
CA ASP A 85 -1.63 21.02 3.26
C ASP A 85 -1.73 19.84 4.25
N GLY A 86 -0.61 19.15 4.51
CA GLY A 86 -0.54 17.97 5.38
C GLY A 86 -0.89 16.66 4.70
N GLU A 87 -1.31 16.68 3.43
CA GLU A 87 -1.60 15.49 2.65
C GLU A 87 -0.37 14.94 1.92
N PRO A 88 -0.36 13.63 1.57
CA PRO A 88 0.73 13.04 0.83
C PRO A 88 0.90 13.64 -0.57
N GLU A 89 2.13 13.98 -0.93
CA GLU A 89 2.52 14.45 -2.24
C GLU A 89 3.54 13.50 -2.87
N PHE A 90 3.29 13.06 -4.11
CA PHE A 90 4.25 12.28 -4.87
C PHE A 90 5.37 13.18 -5.40
N VAL A 91 6.61 12.73 -5.24
CA VAL A 91 7.79 13.47 -5.66
C VAL A 91 8.40 12.79 -6.88
N ASP A 92 8.58 13.57 -7.96
CA ASP A 92 9.26 13.11 -9.16
C ASP A 92 10.74 12.83 -8.87
N ARG A 93 11.29 11.88 -9.63
CA ARG A 93 12.70 11.56 -9.56
C ARG A 93 13.51 12.49 -10.43
N GLU A 94 14.68 12.84 -9.93
CA GLU A 94 15.63 13.64 -10.70
C GLU A 94 16.03 12.96 -12.02
N PRO A 95 16.30 13.73 -13.09
CA PRO A 95 16.86 13.18 -14.33
C PRO A 95 18.12 12.37 -14.05
N GLY A 96 18.24 11.21 -14.69
CA GLY A 96 19.38 10.31 -14.47
C GLY A 96 19.28 9.41 -13.25
N PHE A 97 18.14 9.36 -12.57
CA PHE A 97 17.92 8.46 -11.45
C PHE A 97 18.25 7.00 -11.83
N PRO A 98 18.97 6.24 -10.98
CA PRO A 98 19.40 4.88 -11.29
C PRO A 98 18.21 3.94 -11.57
N LYS A 99 18.35 3.12 -12.60
CA LYS A 99 17.34 2.14 -13.00
C LYS A 99 17.96 0.77 -13.23
N THR A 100 17.14 -0.25 -13.03
CA THR A 100 17.46 -1.63 -13.39
C THR A 100 17.45 -1.83 -14.90
N ALA A 101 17.90 -2.99 -15.37
CA ALA A 101 17.80 -3.38 -16.78
C ALA A 101 16.35 -3.40 -17.30
N CYS A 102 15.35 -3.60 -16.44
CA CYS A 102 13.93 -3.52 -16.76
C CYS A 102 13.37 -2.10 -16.70
N ASN A 103 14.22 -1.08 -16.65
CA ASN A 103 13.85 0.34 -16.55
C ASN A 103 13.09 0.70 -15.25
N TRP A 104 13.14 -0.13 -14.22
CA TRP A 104 12.56 0.18 -12.92
C TRP A 104 13.52 1.00 -12.08
N PRO A 105 13.03 1.98 -11.31
CA PRO A 105 13.88 2.78 -10.44
C PRO A 105 14.47 1.94 -9.30
N VAL A 106 15.72 2.19 -8.97
CA VAL A 106 16.41 1.55 -7.84
C VAL A 106 16.05 2.26 -6.56
N THR A 107 15.13 1.70 -5.79
CA THR A 107 14.56 2.29 -4.57
C THR A 107 14.72 1.34 -3.35
N PRO A 108 15.93 1.17 -2.81
CA PRO A 108 16.18 0.18 -1.74
C PRO A 108 15.35 0.41 -0.48
N LYS A 109 15.01 1.66 -0.15
CA LYS A 109 14.15 1.98 0.99
C LYS A 109 12.72 1.43 0.86
N ALA A 110 12.23 1.17 -0.36
CA ALA A 110 10.93 0.55 -0.57
C ALA A 110 10.84 -0.85 0.05
N PHE A 111 11.94 -1.62 0.03
CA PHE A 111 12.01 -2.94 0.68
C PHE A 111 11.87 -2.81 2.19
N TYR A 112 12.56 -1.87 2.79
CA TYR A 112 12.50 -1.64 4.24
C TYR A 112 11.12 -1.17 4.68
N TYR A 113 10.61 -0.09 4.08
CA TYR A 113 9.35 0.50 4.49
C TYR A 113 8.14 -0.35 4.11
N GLY A 114 8.17 -1.07 2.99
CA GLY A 114 7.08 -1.97 2.61
C GLY A 114 6.83 -3.06 3.66
N ILE A 115 7.91 -3.69 4.15
CA ILE A 115 7.81 -4.70 5.21
C ILE A 115 7.46 -4.04 6.55
N LYS A 116 8.15 -2.95 6.92
CA LYS A 116 7.92 -2.23 8.17
C LYS A 116 6.47 -1.80 8.34
N PHE A 117 5.88 -1.18 7.32
CA PHE A 117 4.50 -0.71 7.39
C PHE A 117 3.49 -1.85 7.59
N LEU A 118 3.70 -2.97 6.94
CA LEU A 118 2.85 -4.15 7.13
C LEU A 118 3.00 -4.77 8.52
N THR A 119 4.21 -4.79 9.07
CA THR A 119 4.47 -5.34 10.41
C THR A 119 3.86 -4.47 11.51
N GLU A 120 3.72 -3.17 11.27
CA GLU A 120 3.20 -2.19 12.22
C GLU A 120 1.68 -1.94 12.08
N ARG A 121 1.02 -2.57 11.09
CA ARG A 121 -0.41 -2.46 10.87
C ARG A 121 -1.20 -3.37 11.79
#